data_1c4d21d094f9515c5f55aa0ba610a6d4
#
_entry.id   1c4d21d094f9515c5f55aa0ba610a6d4
#
_cell.length_a   1.000
_cell.length_b   1.000
_cell.length_c   1.000
_cell.angle_alpha   90.00
_cell.angle_beta   90.00
_cell.angle_gamma   90.00
#
_symmetry.space_group_name_H-M   'P 1'
#
loop_
_entity.id
_entity.type
_entity.pdbx_description
1 polymer ?
#
loop_
_entity_poly.entity_id
_entity_poly.type
_entity_poly.pdbx_seq_one_letter_code
_entity_poly.pdbx_strand_id
1 'polypeptide(L)'
;MNRFFIDEIAGNINKITDKEDIKHILKVLRLDIGDEVEIVDSTKKEYIMKIVDISSNNISLEIVNGVDIQREDKVKVLLYQGIPKGSKLEDICKNTTQVGIYKIVPVRFKRCVAIEVNEKKAERLQKIIDESAKQCKRTEIPKINVALSFDEMIKDIQGNDANILFYEDERNLTIRDFVNKMRGTKDIKKIGIIIGSEGGIDEKELEEMKKNSVEVLSLGNRILRTEIAPIIAKSILTYELESLYE
;
A
#
# COMPACT_ATOMS: atom_id res chain seq x y z
N MET A 1 -20.53 1.79 7.50
CA MET A 1 -20.79 2.79 6.43
C MET A 1 -19.81 2.49 5.29
N ASN A 2 -20.27 2.56 4.06
CA ASN A 2 -19.49 2.22 2.87
C ASN A 2 -18.74 3.45 2.37
N ARG A 3 -17.50 3.22 1.86
CA ARG A 3 -16.57 4.28 1.46
C ARG A 3 -16.42 4.35 -0.06
N PHE A 4 -16.39 5.58 -0.59
CA PHE A 4 -16.16 5.88 -2.00
C PHE A 4 -15.16 7.03 -2.13
N PHE A 5 -14.54 7.12 -3.31
CA PHE A 5 -13.58 8.17 -3.64
C PHE A 5 -14.13 9.04 -4.76
N ILE A 6 -14.00 10.37 -4.62
CA ILE A 6 -14.36 11.33 -5.67
C ILE A 6 -13.20 12.30 -5.92
N ASP A 7 -13.16 12.91 -7.10
CA ASP A 7 -12.03 13.78 -7.46
C ASP A 7 -12.03 15.07 -6.67
N GLU A 8 -13.14 15.78 -6.60
CA GLU A 8 -13.21 17.09 -5.96
C GLU A 8 -14.56 17.31 -5.28
N ILE A 9 -14.51 17.99 -4.13
CA ILE A 9 -15.69 18.50 -3.44
C ILE A 9 -15.91 19.95 -3.82
N ALA A 10 -16.99 20.21 -4.56
CA ALA A 10 -17.38 21.52 -5.05
C ALA A 10 -18.68 21.98 -4.39
N GLY A 11 -18.58 22.56 -3.18
CA GLY A 11 -19.75 23.05 -2.44
C GLY A 11 -20.50 21.94 -1.67
N ASN A 12 -21.77 22.17 -1.33
CA ASN A 12 -22.53 21.30 -0.46
C ASN A 12 -23.04 20.02 -1.15
N ILE A 13 -23.31 20.09 -2.46
CA ILE A 13 -23.81 18.96 -3.26
C ILE A 13 -22.72 18.47 -4.21
N ASN A 14 -22.42 17.21 -4.14
CA ASN A 14 -21.38 16.53 -4.92
C ASN A 14 -21.94 15.30 -5.61
N LYS A 15 -21.18 14.67 -6.52
CA LYS A 15 -21.70 13.57 -7.34
C LYS A 15 -20.71 12.40 -7.43
N ILE A 16 -21.21 11.19 -7.26
CA ILE A 16 -20.55 9.98 -7.71
C ILE A 16 -20.96 9.75 -9.17
N THR A 17 -19.99 9.69 -10.07
CA THR A 17 -20.18 9.48 -11.52
C THR A 17 -19.55 8.18 -12.02
N ASP A 18 -18.70 7.53 -11.21
CA ASP A 18 -18.11 6.25 -11.55
C ASP A 18 -19.19 5.16 -11.67
N LYS A 19 -19.21 4.47 -12.81
CA LYS A 19 -20.25 3.47 -13.12
C LYS A 19 -20.16 2.22 -12.23
N GLU A 20 -18.96 1.80 -11.83
CA GLU A 20 -18.77 0.64 -10.94
C GLU A 20 -19.27 1.00 -9.54
N ASP A 21 -18.96 2.18 -9.02
CA ASP A 21 -19.43 2.68 -7.72
C ASP A 21 -20.96 2.88 -7.69
N ILE A 22 -21.55 3.47 -8.74
CA ILE A 22 -23.01 3.60 -8.87
C ILE A 22 -23.68 2.21 -8.84
N LYS A 23 -23.15 1.26 -9.63
CA LYS A 23 -23.68 -0.11 -9.63
C LYS A 23 -23.52 -0.78 -8.27
N HIS A 24 -22.40 -0.57 -7.58
CA HIS A 24 -22.15 -1.11 -6.26
C HIS A 24 -23.17 -0.56 -5.24
N ILE A 25 -23.36 0.76 -5.21
CA ILE A 25 -24.33 1.43 -4.33
C ILE A 25 -25.74 0.88 -4.53
N LEU A 26 -26.21 0.84 -5.78
CA LEU A 26 -27.60 0.52 -6.08
C LEU A 26 -27.91 -0.99 -6.07
N LYS A 27 -26.99 -1.83 -6.60
CA LYS A 27 -27.28 -3.26 -6.79
C LYS A 27 -26.71 -4.16 -5.69
N VAL A 28 -25.57 -3.80 -5.12
CA VAL A 28 -24.91 -4.61 -4.08
C VAL A 28 -25.32 -4.15 -2.70
N LEU A 29 -25.13 -2.86 -2.41
CA LEU A 29 -25.42 -2.26 -1.12
C LEU A 29 -26.90 -1.92 -0.95
N ARG A 30 -27.62 -1.71 -2.06
CA ARG A 30 -29.05 -1.37 -2.11
C ARG A 30 -29.38 -0.12 -1.29
N LEU A 31 -28.48 0.87 -1.37
CA LEU A 31 -28.69 2.16 -0.73
C LEU A 31 -29.69 2.99 -1.51
N ASP A 32 -30.44 3.84 -0.80
CA ASP A 32 -31.49 4.70 -1.33
C ASP A 32 -31.33 6.16 -0.86
N ILE A 33 -32.18 7.04 -1.35
CA ILE A 33 -32.22 8.44 -0.91
C ILE A 33 -32.44 8.50 0.61
N GLY A 34 -31.57 9.25 1.29
CA GLY A 34 -31.54 9.36 2.73
C GLY A 34 -30.44 8.56 3.41
N ASP A 35 -29.87 7.56 2.74
CA ASP A 35 -28.75 6.79 3.29
C ASP A 35 -27.44 7.59 3.28
N GLU A 36 -26.54 7.25 4.20
CA GLU A 36 -25.25 7.91 4.36
C GLU A 36 -24.10 7.03 3.85
N VAL A 37 -23.12 7.69 3.25
CA VAL A 37 -21.88 7.10 2.76
C VAL A 37 -20.66 7.90 3.23
N GLU A 38 -19.51 7.25 3.34
CA GLU A 38 -18.21 7.90 3.56
C GLU A 38 -17.60 8.28 2.21
N ILE A 39 -17.21 9.53 2.06
CA ILE A 39 -16.57 10.06 0.84
C ILE A 39 -15.17 10.55 1.19
N VAL A 40 -14.20 10.21 0.35
CA VAL A 40 -12.84 10.75 0.40
C VAL A 40 -12.57 11.50 -0.90
N ASP A 41 -12.09 12.74 -0.80
CA ASP A 41 -11.73 13.54 -1.96
C ASP A 41 -10.25 13.36 -2.35
N SER A 42 -9.86 13.93 -3.49
CA SER A 42 -8.46 13.90 -3.98
C SER A 42 -7.48 14.61 -3.04
N THR A 43 -7.94 15.47 -2.13
CA THR A 43 -7.13 16.10 -1.09
C THR A 43 -6.99 15.23 0.16
N LYS A 44 -7.56 14.00 0.14
CA LYS A 44 -7.57 13.00 1.24
C LYS A 44 -8.41 13.41 2.45
N LYS A 45 -9.27 14.41 2.30
CA LYS A 45 -10.25 14.77 3.30
C LYS A 45 -11.43 13.80 3.26
N GLU A 46 -11.94 13.47 4.42
CA GLU A 46 -13.00 12.51 4.62
C GLU A 46 -14.29 13.21 5.06
N TYR A 47 -15.43 12.78 4.49
CA TYR A 47 -16.75 13.35 4.76
C TYR A 47 -17.78 12.25 4.94
N ILE A 48 -18.77 12.51 5.79
CA ILE A 48 -20.04 11.79 5.79
C ILE A 48 -20.98 12.57 4.88
N MET A 49 -21.53 11.89 3.88
CA MET A 49 -22.48 12.49 2.94
C MET A 49 -23.74 11.66 2.83
N LYS A 50 -24.87 12.34 2.63
CA LYS A 50 -26.20 11.76 2.48
C LYS A 50 -26.60 11.72 1.02
N ILE A 51 -27.18 10.61 0.57
CA ILE A 51 -27.74 10.48 -0.78
C ILE A 51 -29.00 11.34 -0.85
N VAL A 52 -29.03 12.32 -1.76
CA VAL A 52 -30.16 13.23 -1.95
C VAL A 52 -30.87 13.06 -3.28
N ASP A 53 -30.21 12.48 -4.29
CA ASP A 53 -30.81 12.16 -5.58
C ASP A 53 -30.09 10.98 -6.24
N ILE A 54 -30.85 10.18 -6.97
CA ILE A 54 -30.34 9.02 -7.72
C ILE A 54 -30.84 9.14 -9.15
N SER A 55 -29.89 9.23 -10.09
CA SER A 55 -30.17 9.20 -11.52
C SER A 55 -29.45 8.04 -12.22
N SER A 56 -29.72 7.83 -13.49
CA SER A 56 -29.10 6.73 -14.26
C SER A 56 -27.58 6.83 -14.34
N ASN A 57 -27.01 8.04 -14.27
CA ASN A 57 -25.60 8.31 -14.56
C ASN A 57 -24.84 8.95 -13.39
N ASN A 58 -25.51 9.29 -12.29
CA ASN A 58 -24.88 9.85 -11.10
C ASN A 58 -25.74 9.67 -9.86
N ILE A 59 -25.10 9.73 -8.71
CA ILE A 59 -25.71 9.80 -7.38
C ILE A 59 -25.29 11.12 -6.78
N SER A 60 -26.26 11.98 -6.43
CA SER A 60 -26.00 13.27 -5.78
C SER A 60 -25.94 13.10 -4.28
N LEU A 61 -24.95 13.72 -3.68
CA LEU A 61 -24.60 13.61 -2.26
C LEU A 61 -24.56 15.00 -1.64
N GLU A 62 -25.12 15.14 -0.45
CA GLU A 62 -25.05 16.35 0.38
C GLU A 62 -24.13 16.10 1.57
N ILE A 63 -23.26 17.08 1.89
CA ILE A 63 -22.34 16.99 3.04
C ILE A 63 -23.15 17.05 4.34
N VAL A 64 -22.96 16.04 5.19
CA VAL A 64 -23.49 16.02 6.56
C VAL A 64 -22.45 16.59 7.52
N ASN A 65 -21.22 16.04 7.48
CA ASN A 65 -20.08 16.54 8.27
C ASN A 65 -18.74 16.10 7.70
N GLY A 66 -17.70 16.85 8.04
CA GLY A 66 -16.30 16.42 7.81
C GLY A 66 -15.82 15.46 8.90
N VAL A 67 -14.89 14.59 8.55
CA VAL A 67 -14.24 13.63 9.47
C VAL A 67 -12.76 14.00 9.58
N ASP A 68 -12.30 14.34 10.78
CA ASP A 68 -10.89 14.69 11.05
C ASP A 68 -10.19 13.53 11.76
N ILE A 69 -9.77 12.53 11.01
CA ILE A 69 -9.03 11.36 11.49
C ILE A 69 -7.79 11.17 10.62
N GLN A 70 -6.60 11.19 11.23
CA GLN A 70 -5.37 10.82 10.54
C GLN A 70 -5.34 9.30 10.34
N ARG A 71 -5.47 8.85 9.08
CA ARG A 71 -5.49 7.41 8.75
C ARG A 71 -4.22 6.92 8.06
N GLU A 72 -3.47 7.83 7.48
CA GLU A 72 -2.25 7.47 6.77
C GLU A 72 -1.02 7.72 7.65
N ASP A 73 -0.02 6.85 7.50
CA ASP A 73 1.24 6.99 8.21
C ASP A 73 2.02 8.25 7.78
N LYS A 74 2.78 8.83 8.69
CA LYS A 74 3.66 9.97 8.39
C LYS A 74 4.77 9.58 7.40
N VAL A 75 5.30 8.37 7.51
CA VAL A 75 6.34 7.83 6.63
C VAL A 75 5.73 6.93 5.57
N LYS A 76 5.95 7.25 4.32
CA LYS A 76 5.49 6.45 3.18
C LYS A 76 6.38 5.21 3.01
N VAL A 77 5.82 4.02 3.17
CA VAL A 77 6.54 2.77 2.99
C VAL A 77 6.18 2.14 1.65
N LEU A 78 7.18 1.94 0.79
CA LEU A 78 7.06 1.26 -0.50
C LEU A 78 7.48 -0.20 -0.34
N LEU A 79 6.70 -1.11 -0.94
CA LEU A 79 7.01 -2.52 -0.95
C LEU A 79 7.58 -2.93 -2.33
N TYR A 80 8.85 -3.32 -2.36
CA TYR A 80 9.49 -4.00 -3.49
C TYR A 80 9.37 -5.50 -3.28
N GLN A 81 8.39 -6.10 -3.95
CA GLN A 81 8.01 -7.49 -3.72
C GLN A 81 8.51 -8.42 -4.82
N GLY A 82 9.37 -9.36 -4.48
CA GLY A 82 9.71 -10.47 -5.38
C GLY A 82 8.44 -11.21 -5.80
N ILE A 83 8.26 -11.39 -7.13
CA ILE A 83 7.02 -11.95 -7.67
C ILE A 83 6.84 -13.38 -7.21
N PRO A 84 5.82 -13.70 -6.38
CA PRO A 84 5.59 -15.03 -5.89
C PRO A 84 4.83 -15.89 -6.92
N LYS A 85 4.80 -17.20 -6.69
CA LYS A 85 4.00 -18.14 -7.49
C LYS A 85 2.50 -18.01 -7.20
N GLY A 86 1.69 -18.33 -8.22
CA GLY A 86 0.23 -18.44 -8.09
C GLY A 86 -0.45 -17.11 -7.76
N SER A 87 -1.44 -17.17 -6.86
CA SER A 87 -2.27 -16.03 -6.46
C SER A 87 -1.72 -15.25 -5.25
N LYS A 88 -0.60 -15.64 -4.67
CA LYS A 88 -0.06 -15.01 -3.44
C LYS A 88 0.13 -13.50 -3.54
N LEU A 89 0.42 -12.99 -4.76
CA LEU A 89 0.54 -11.54 -4.96
C LEU A 89 -0.79 -10.81 -4.72
N GLU A 90 -1.93 -11.46 -4.93
CA GLU A 90 -3.26 -10.92 -4.60
C GLU A 90 -3.43 -10.77 -3.08
N ASP A 91 -3.03 -11.80 -2.32
CA ASP A 91 -3.05 -11.78 -0.86
C ASP A 91 -2.10 -10.72 -0.30
N ILE A 92 -0.90 -10.58 -0.90
CA ILE A 92 0.05 -9.53 -0.55
C ILE A 92 -0.58 -8.15 -0.78
N CYS A 93 -1.13 -7.90 -1.97
CA CYS A 93 -1.77 -6.62 -2.29
C CYS A 93 -2.90 -6.30 -1.31
N LYS A 94 -3.79 -7.27 -1.06
CA LYS A 94 -4.92 -7.11 -0.15
C LYS A 94 -4.46 -6.77 1.28
N ASN A 95 -3.54 -7.56 1.82
CA ASN A 95 -3.17 -7.47 3.23
C ASN A 95 -2.20 -6.31 3.52
N THR A 96 -1.25 -6.04 2.61
CA THR A 96 -0.34 -4.91 2.79
C THR A 96 -1.04 -3.56 2.63
N THR A 97 -2.11 -3.48 1.83
CA THR A 97 -2.99 -2.31 1.78
C THR A 97 -3.58 -2.02 3.16
N GLN A 98 -4.04 -3.04 3.88
CA GLN A 98 -4.66 -2.87 5.21
C GLN A 98 -3.67 -2.40 6.29
N VAL A 99 -2.40 -2.77 6.18
CA VAL A 99 -1.35 -2.32 7.11
C VAL A 99 -0.65 -1.03 6.67
N GLY A 100 -1.17 -0.32 5.67
CA GLY A 100 -0.72 1.02 5.32
C GLY A 100 0.45 1.11 4.33
N ILE A 101 0.67 0.10 3.48
CA ILE A 101 1.64 0.25 2.38
C ILE A 101 1.22 1.41 1.47
N TYR A 102 2.20 2.24 1.07
CA TYR A 102 1.99 3.38 0.19
C TYR A 102 1.97 2.99 -1.30
N LYS A 103 2.88 2.09 -1.71
CA LYS A 103 3.04 1.65 -3.11
C LYS A 103 3.58 0.23 -3.15
N ILE A 104 3.11 -0.57 -4.11
CA ILE A 104 3.60 -1.93 -4.35
C ILE A 104 4.32 -1.96 -5.70
N VAL A 105 5.55 -2.45 -5.68
CA VAL A 105 6.42 -2.58 -6.85
C VAL A 105 6.82 -4.06 -6.98
N PRO A 106 6.18 -4.83 -7.86
CA PRO A 106 6.62 -6.20 -8.15
C PRO A 106 8.01 -6.19 -8.79
N VAL A 107 8.90 -7.08 -8.35
CA VAL A 107 10.29 -7.16 -8.83
C VAL A 107 10.61 -8.56 -9.33
N ARG A 108 11.28 -8.63 -10.48
CA ARG A 108 11.81 -9.86 -11.06
C ARG A 108 13.22 -10.12 -10.54
N PHE A 109 13.32 -10.77 -9.38
CA PHE A 109 14.59 -11.29 -8.90
C PHE A 109 14.97 -12.57 -9.65
N LYS A 110 16.26 -12.88 -9.67
CA LYS A 110 16.83 -14.04 -10.38
C LYS A 110 16.18 -15.38 -9.98
N ARG A 111 15.84 -15.52 -8.70
CA ARG A 111 15.20 -16.73 -8.15
C ARG A 111 13.68 -16.73 -8.24
N CYS A 112 13.06 -15.73 -8.86
CA CYS A 112 11.63 -15.75 -9.13
C CYS A 112 11.30 -16.78 -10.20
N VAL A 113 10.31 -17.63 -9.92
CA VAL A 113 9.77 -18.59 -10.92
C VAL A 113 8.70 -17.90 -11.77
N ALA A 114 7.83 -17.10 -11.15
CA ALA A 114 6.89 -16.22 -11.85
C ALA A 114 7.59 -14.88 -12.13
N ILE A 115 7.58 -14.42 -13.36
CA ILE A 115 8.38 -13.26 -13.77
C ILE A 115 7.55 -12.10 -14.32
N GLU A 116 6.24 -12.28 -14.45
CA GLU A 116 5.41 -11.31 -15.17
C GLU A 116 4.29 -10.72 -14.30
N VAL A 117 4.31 -9.40 -14.22
CA VAL A 117 3.17 -8.56 -13.86
C VAL A 117 3.09 -7.49 -14.92
N ASN A 118 2.36 -7.81 -16.00
CA ASN A 118 2.07 -6.89 -17.08
C ASN A 118 0.92 -5.93 -16.71
N GLU A 119 0.60 -4.99 -17.59
CA GLU A 119 -0.45 -3.99 -17.36
C GLU A 119 -1.80 -4.62 -16.97
N LYS A 120 -2.26 -5.63 -17.73
CA LYS A 120 -3.53 -6.31 -17.45
C LYS A 120 -3.56 -6.97 -16.04
N LYS A 121 -2.44 -7.56 -15.62
CA LYS A 121 -2.33 -8.14 -14.28
C LYS A 121 -2.26 -7.04 -13.21
N ALA A 122 -1.54 -5.96 -13.48
CA ALA A 122 -1.46 -4.81 -12.58
C ALA A 122 -2.84 -4.15 -12.38
N GLU A 123 -3.61 -3.94 -13.44
CA GLU A 123 -5.00 -3.44 -13.36
C GLU A 123 -5.89 -4.34 -12.49
N ARG A 124 -5.79 -5.67 -12.65
CA ARG A 124 -6.55 -6.61 -11.83
C ARG A 124 -6.14 -6.55 -10.34
N LEU A 125 -4.84 -6.42 -10.07
CA LEU A 125 -4.32 -6.27 -8.72
C LEU A 125 -4.70 -4.92 -8.12
N GLN A 126 -4.73 -3.85 -8.94
CA GLN A 126 -5.18 -2.52 -8.49
C GLN A 126 -6.63 -2.57 -7.99
N LYS A 127 -7.54 -3.30 -8.66
CA LYS A 127 -8.92 -3.46 -8.18
C LYS A 127 -8.98 -4.13 -6.79
N ILE A 128 -8.12 -5.11 -6.51
CA ILE A 128 -8.02 -5.73 -5.18
C ILE A 128 -7.55 -4.71 -4.13
N ILE A 129 -6.59 -3.87 -4.50
CA ILE A 129 -6.07 -2.79 -3.66
C ILE A 129 -7.17 -1.76 -3.38
N ASP A 130 -7.91 -1.33 -4.40
CA ASP A 130 -9.01 -0.36 -4.30
C ASP A 130 -10.09 -0.85 -3.32
N GLU A 131 -10.55 -2.10 -3.49
CA GLU A 131 -11.51 -2.74 -2.59
C GLU A 131 -10.98 -2.84 -1.15
N SER A 132 -9.70 -3.24 -1.00
CA SER A 132 -9.08 -3.35 0.31
C SER A 132 -8.95 -1.99 1.00
N ALA A 133 -8.59 -0.93 0.27
CA ALA A 133 -8.48 0.42 0.79
C ALA A 133 -9.84 0.96 1.25
N LYS A 134 -10.90 0.73 0.46
CA LYS A 134 -12.29 1.07 0.83
C LYS A 134 -12.68 0.36 2.14
N GLN A 135 -12.42 -0.94 2.24
CA GLN A 135 -12.80 -1.76 3.38
C GLN A 135 -12.06 -1.38 4.67
N CYS A 136 -10.75 -1.09 4.62
CA CYS A 136 -9.96 -0.70 5.80
C CYS A 136 -9.97 0.82 6.07
N LYS A 137 -10.79 1.56 5.35
CA LYS A 137 -11.03 3.00 5.52
C LYS A 137 -9.81 3.89 5.29
N ARG A 138 -8.95 3.54 4.36
CA ARG A 138 -7.85 4.39 3.95
C ARG A 138 -8.34 5.65 3.22
N THR A 139 -7.58 6.74 3.34
CA THR A 139 -7.79 7.98 2.60
C THR A 139 -6.91 8.09 1.37
N GLU A 140 -5.94 7.17 1.23
CA GLU A 140 -5.07 7.07 0.06
C GLU A 140 -5.04 5.64 -0.47
N ILE A 141 -5.34 5.46 -1.77
CA ILE A 141 -5.31 4.15 -2.42
C ILE A 141 -3.87 3.87 -2.89
N PRO A 142 -3.21 2.81 -2.39
CA PRO A 142 -1.90 2.41 -2.88
C PRO A 142 -1.90 2.13 -4.38
N LYS A 143 -0.80 2.42 -5.04
CA LYS A 143 -0.64 2.07 -6.46
C LYS A 143 0.26 0.86 -6.61
N ILE A 144 -0.06 0.01 -7.60
CA ILE A 144 0.79 -1.09 -8.02
C ILE A 144 1.34 -0.83 -9.41
N ASN A 145 2.64 -1.09 -9.60
CA ASN A 145 3.30 -0.96 -10.89
C ASN A 145 3.26 -2.27 -11.68
N VAL A 146 3.59 -2.19 -12.97
CA VAL A 146 4.11 -3.35 -13.71
C VAL A 146 5.43 -3.81 -13.08
N ALA A 147 5.80 -5.08 -13.35
CA ALA A 147 7.03 -5.63 -12.76
C ALA A 147 8.28 -4.92 -13.26
N LEU A 148 9.12 -4.49 -12.33
CA LEU A 148 10.47 -4.02 -12.61
C LEU A 148 11.47 -5.20 -12.71
N SER A 149 12.49 -5.06 -13.52
CA SER A 149 13.71 -5.86 -13.41
C SER A 149 14.49 -5.48 -12.15
N PHE A 150 15.46 -6.30 -11.76
CA PHE A 150 16.32 -5.98 -10.64
C PHE A 150 17.07 -4.65 -10.84
N ASP A 151 17.63 -4.41 -12.03
CA ASP A 151 18.39 -3.18 -12.34
C ASP A 151 17.49 -1.92 -12.32
N GLU A 152 16.23 -2.05 -12.76
CA GLU A 152 15.26 -0.97 -12.67
C GLU A 152 14.88 -0.69 -11.20
N MET A 153 14.73 -1.73 -10.38
CA MET A 153 14.49 -1.57 -8.94
C MET A 153 15.66 -0.84 -8.25
N ILE A 154 16.93 -1.21 -8.56
CA ILE A 154 18.12 -0.54 -8.00
C ILE A 154 18.10 0.96 -8.31
N LYS A 155 17.62 1.36 -9.48
CA LYS A 155 17.45 2.79 -9.83
C LYS A 155 16.29 3.43 -9.08
N ASP A 156 15.16 2.73 -8.98
CA ASP A 156 13.93 3.25 -8.33
C ASP A 156 14.13 3.50 -6.83
N ILE A 157 14.86 2.61 -6.13
CA ILE A 157 15.15 2.73 -4.70
C ILE A 157 16.01 3.95 -4.34
N GLN A 158 16.75 4.54 -5.29
CA GLN A 158 17.54 5.76 -5.06
C GLN A 158 16.65 6.98 -4.74
N GLY A 159 15.37 6.93 -5.09
CA GLY A 159 14.38 7.96 -4.75
C GLY A 159 13.78 7.83 -3.33
N ASN A 160 14.22 6.88 -2.52
CA ASN A 160 13.80 6.70 -1.14
C ASN A 160 14.85 7.27 -0.18
N ASP A 161 14.44 7.68 1.02
CA ASP A 161 15.36 8.17 2.06
C ASP A 161 16.16 7.01 2.69
N ALA A 162 15.57 5.82 2.73
CA ALA A 162 16.22 4.59 3.18
C ALA A 162 15.61 3.35 2.51
N ASN A 163 16.38 2.27 2.43
CA ASN A 163 15.92 1.00 1.88
C ASN A 163 16.36 -0.17 2.77
N ILE A 164 15.45 -1.12 2.97
CA ILE A 164 15.61 -2.26 3.85
C ILE A 164 15.31 -3.54 3.07
N LEU A 165 16.25 -4.47 3.03
CA LEU A 165 16.02 -5.85 2.63
C LEU A 165 15.78 -6.69 3.88
N PHE A 166 14.67 -7.43 3.93
CA PHE A 166 14.49 -8.48 4.93
C PHE A 166 14.98 -9.81 4.39
N TYR A 167 16.03 -10.32 5.06
CA TYR A 167 16.78 -11.47 4.57
C TYR A 167 16.80 -12.60 5.61
N GLU A 168 16.53 -13.82 5.17
CA GLU A 168 16.35 -14.98 6.06
C GLU A 168 17.62 -15.40 6.80
N ASP A 169 18.80 -15.09 6.28
CA ASP A 169 20.08 -15.42 6.92
C ASP A 169 20.66 -14.29 7.79
N GLU A 170 20.03 -13.11 7.79
CA GLU A 170 20.38 -12.06 8.74
C GLU A 170 19.83 -12.40 10.14
N ARG A 171 20.68 -12.35 11.18
CA ARG A 171 20.33 -12.77 12.54
C ARG A 171 20.50 -11.67 13.60
N ASN A 172 21.27 -10.64 13.26
CA ASN A 172 21.76 -9.68 14.26
C ASN A 172 21.03 -8.34 14.19
N LEU A 173 20.84 -7.80 12.99
CA LEU A 173 20.27 -6.48 12.81
C LEU A 173 18.75 -6.53 12.73
N THR A 174 18.08 -5.73 13.55
CA THR A 174 16.62 -5.68 13.67
C THR A 174 16.07 -4.35 13.16
N ILE A 175 14.74 -4.28 12.99
CA ILE A 175 14.04 -3.02 12.67
C ILE A 175 14.29 -1.97 13.74
N ARG A 176 14.33 -2.36 15.01
CA ARG A 176 14.63 -1.44 16.13
C ARG A 176 16.03 -0.83 16.02
N ASP A 177 17.03 -1.63 15.66
CA ASP A 177 18.40 -1.13 15.48
C ASP A 177 18.45 -0.11 14.33
N PHE A 178 17.76 -0.40 13.23
CA PHE A 178 17.62 0.52 12.11
C PHE A 178 16.93 1.84 12.53
N VAL A 179 15.79 1.78 13.21
CA VAL A 179 15.07 2.97 13.66
C VAL A 179 15.90 3.77 14.68
N ASN A 180 16.60 3.12 15.59
CA ASN A 180 17.51 3.80 16.54
C ASN A 180 18.65 4.52 15.81
N LYS A 181 19.21 3.94 14.75
CA LYS A 181 20.24 4.57 13.91
C LYS A 181 19.68 5.82 13.20
N MET A 182 18.39 5.84 12.90
CA MET A 182 17.71 6.97 12.24
C MET A 182 17.34 8.11 13.22
N ARG A 183 17.37 7.88 14.53
CA ARG A 183 17.11 8.93 15.54
C ARG A 183 18.11 10.07 15.40
N GLY A 184 17.59 11.28 15.23
CA GLY A 184 18.41 12.48 15.07
C GLY A 184 18.98 12.70 13.65
N THR A 185 18.65 11.83 12.69
CA THR A 185 18.88 12.08 11.26
C THR A 185 17.71 12.86 10.65
N LYS A 186 17.89 13.31 9.39
CA LYS A 186 16.88 14.08 8.65
C LYS A 186 15.48 13.46 8.73
N ASP A 187 14.48 14.30 8.62
CA ASP A 187 13.06 13.97 8.48
C ASP A 187 12.86 12.92 7.39
N ILE A 188 12.68 11.63 7.79
CA ILE A 188 12.49 10.51 6.88
C ILE A 188 11.04 10.53 6.41
N LYS A 189 10.84 10.59 5.10
CA LYS A 189 9.50 10.64 4.47
C LYS A 189 9.17 9.37 3.71
N LYS A 190 10.19 8.62 3.27
CA LYS A 190 10.01 7.52 2.33
C LYS A 190 10.99 6.38 2.59
N ILE A 191 10.48 5.19 2.87
CA ILE A 191 11.28 3.98 3.09
C ILE A 191 10.85 2.90 2.09
N GLY A 192 11.83 2.29 1.41
CA GLY A 192 11.63 1.08 0.62
C GLY A 192 11.85 -0.17 1.47
N ILE A 193 10.89 -1.10 1.50
CA ILE A 193 11.10 -2.44 2.03
C ILE A 193 11.16 -3.45 0.89
N ILE A 194 12.14 -4.34 0.92
CA ILE A 194 12.41 -5.33 -0.13
C ILE A 194 12.18 -6.72 0.45
N ILE A 195 11.35 -7.51 -0.21
CA ILE A 195 11.02 -8.89 0.19
C ILE A 195 11.28 -9.81 -1.01
N GLY A 196 12.03 -10.88 -0.81
CA GLY A 196 12.25 -11.91 -1.83
C GLY A 196 10.99 -12.72 -2.18
N SER A 197 11.06 -13.47 -3.28
CA SER A 197 10.09 -14.53 -3.59
C SER A 197 10.35 -15.78 -2.73
N GLU A 198 9.63 -16.86 -2.98
CA GLU A 198 9.86 -18.15 -2.29
C GLU A 198 11.28 -18.75 -2.51
N GLY A 199 11.96 -18.32 -3.56
CA GLY A 199 13.35 -18.72 -3.84
C GLY A 199 14.39 -17.88 -3.10
N GLY A 200 13.96 -16.88 -2.31
CA GLY A 200 14.85 -15.93 -1.64
C GLY A 200 15.55 -14.99 -2.61
N ILE A 201 16.68 -14.44 -2.19
CA ILE A 201 17.52 -13.50 -2.95
C ILE A 201 18.80 -14.20 -3.39
N ASP A 202 19.26 -13.95 -4.62
CA ASP A 202 20.56 -14.44 -5.11
C ASP A 202 21.70 -13.64 -4.48
N GLU A 203 22.85 -14.30 -4.23
CA GLU A 203 24.01 -13.68 -3.57
C GLU A 203 24.53 -12.43 -4.31
N LYS A 204 24.51 -12.44 -5.64
CA LYS A 204 24.95 -11.28 -6.44
C LYS A 204 23.97 -10.11 -6.32
N GLU A 205 22.66 -10.39 -6.27
CA GLU A 205 21.64 -9.37 -6.03
C GLU A 205 21.76 -8.80 -4.61
N LEU A 206 22.03 -9.64 -3.61
CA LEU A 206 22.28 -9.21 -2.24
C LEU A 206 23.47 -8.25 -2.15
N GLU A 207 24.63 -8.65 -2.75
CA GLU A 207 25.81 -7.80 -2.76
C GLU A 207 25.60 -6.48 -3.51
N GLU A 208 24.87 -6.50 -4.61
CA GLU A 208 24.54 -5.27 -5.35
C GLU A 208 23.62 -4.34 -4.55
N MET A 209 22.62 -4.87 -3.83
CA MET A 209 21.78 -4.09 -2.93
C MET A 209 22.60 -3.46 -1.81
N LYS A 210 23.53 -4.19 -1.18
CA LYS A 210 24.44 -3.65 -0.15
C LYS A 210 25.29 -2.49 -0.69
N LYS A 211 25.84 -2.61 -1.90
CA LYS A 211 26.59 -1.52 -2.55
C LYS A 211 25.72 -0.27 -2.78
N ASN A 212 24.42 -0.45 -2.95
CA ASN A 212 23.44 0.62 -3.11
C ASN A 212 22.81 1.06 -1.79
N SER A 213 23.51 0.87 -0.67
CA SER A 213 23.09 1.32 0.67
C SER A 213 21.77 0.74 1.16
N VAL A 214 21.41 -0.48 0.73
CA VAL A 214 20.28 -1.21 1.28
C VAL A 214 20.71 -1.86 2.60
N GLU A 215 20.03 -1.51 3.68
CA GLU A 215 20.23 -2.15 4.99
C GLU A 215 19.61 -3.55 4.99
N VAL A 216 20.32 -4.53 5.52
CA VAL A 216 19.86 -5.92 5.57
C VAL A 216 19.45 -6.24 6.99
N LEU A 217 18.16 -6.58 7.19
CA LEU A 217 17.58 -6.76 8.51
C LEU A 217 16.89 -8.12 8.65
N SER A 218 16.78 -8.56 9.90
CA SER A 218 16.07 -9.77 10.31
C SER A 218 14.62 -9.49 10.71
N LEU A 219 13.71 -10.42 10.42
CA LEU A 219 12.36 -10.50 10.98
C LEU A 219 12.25 -11.54 12.11
N GLY A 220 13.38 -11.95 12.68
CA GLY A 220 13.48 -12.94 13.74
C GLY A 220 13.93 -14.32 13.27
N ASN A 221 13.96 -15.28 14.17
CA ASN A 221 14.61 -16.58 13.96
C ASN A 221 13.81 -17.57 13.10
N ARG A 222 12.58 -17.24 12.73
CA ARG A 222 11.73 -18.10 11.88
C ARG A 222 11.70 -17.59 10.45
N ILE A 223 11.78 -18.50 9.49
CA ILE A 223 11.58 -18.17 8.09
C ILE A 223 10.09 -17.86 7.86
N LEU A 224 9.80 -16.63 7.47
CA LEU A 224 8.46 -16.21 7.10
C LEU A 224 8.21 -16.47 5.61
N ARG A 225 6.99 -16.89 5.29
CA ARG A 225 6.58 -17.00 3.89
C ARG A 225 6.53 -15.62 3.23
N THR A 226 6.77 -15.56 1.92
CA THR A 226 6.83 -14.32 1.15
C THR A 226 5.53 -13.48 1.24
N GLU A 227 4.39 -14.12 1.46
CA GLU A 227 3.10 -13.46 1.65
C GLU A 227 2.88 -12.90 3.07
N ILE A 228 3.63 -13.39 4.05
CA ILE A 228 3.53 -12.95 5.47
C ILE A 228 4.59 -11.89 5.80
N ALA A 229 5.81 -12.06 5.27
CA ALA A 229 6.94 -11.19 5.58
C ALA A 229 6.66 -9.69 5.39
N PRO A 230 6.03 -9.21 4.29
CA PRO A 230 5.80 -7.78 4.10
C PRO A 230 4.79 -7.20 5.08
N ILE A 231 3.80 -7.99 5.54
CA ILE A 231 2.81 -7.57 6.53
C ILE A 231 3.51 -7.33 7.87
N ILE A 232 4.29 -8.30 8.33
CA ILE A 232 5.02 -8.23 9.59
C ILE A 232 6.06 -7.10 9.54
N ALA A 233 6.85 -7.02 8.46
CA ALA A 233 7.86 -5.98 8.27
C ALA A 233 7.24 -4.58 8.36
N LYS A 234 6.16 -4.33 7.62
CA LYS A 234 5.47 -3.03 7.62
C LYS A 234 4.90 -2.69 8.99
N SER A 235 4.23 -3.65 9.64
CA SER A 235 3.59 -3.41 10.94
C SER A 235 4.61 -3.07 12.02
N ILE A 236 5.72 -3.82 12.11
CA ILE A 236 6.77 -3.54 13.10
C ILE A 236 7.48 -2.23 12.76
N LEU A 237 7.79 -1.99 11.47
CA LEU A 237 8.45 -0.76 11.06
C LEU A 237 7.62 0.47 11.42
N THR A 238 6.30 0.45 11.16
CA THR A 238 5.41 1.55 11.53
C THR A 238 5.39 1.78 13.04
N TYR A 239 5.21 0.72 13.82
CA TYR A 239 5.20 0.80 15.28
C TYR A 239 6.49 1.42 15.86
N GLU A 240 7.66 0.99 15.36
CA GLU A 240 8.94 1.55 15.82
C GLU A 240 9.15 2.99 15.33
N LEU A 241 8.67 3.34 14.12
CA LEU A 241 8.76 4.71 13.58
C LEU A 241 7.85 5.69 14.34
N GLU A 242 6.65 5.27 14.76
CA GLU A 242 5.75 6.11 15.55
C GLU A 242 6.44 6.60 16.83
N SER A 243 7.26 5.74 17.46
CA SER A 243 8.04 6.10 18.64
C SER A 243 9.11 7.20 18.42
N LEU A 244 9.38 7.57 17.18
CA LEU A 244 10.28 8.71 16.84
C LEU A 244 9.57 10.07 16.88
N TYR A 245 8.23 10.07 16.84
CA TYR A 245 7.40 11.28 16.72
C TYR A 245 6.64 11.61 18.01
N GLU A 246 6.77 10.75 19.03
CA GLU A 246 6.34 10.99 20.41
C GLU A 246 7.46 11.71 21.20
#